data_4961c26d0a899e85c8f24eb7a0bd085e
#
_entry.id   4961c26d0a899e85c8f24eb7a0bd085e
#
_cell.length_a   1.000
_cell.length_b   1.000
_cell.length_c   1.000
_cell.angle_alpha   90.00
_cell.angle_beta   90.00
_cell.angle_gamma   90.00
#
_symmetry.space_group_name_H-M   'P 1'
#
loop_
_entity.id
_entity.type
_entity.pdbx_description
1 polymer ?
#
loop_
_entity_poly.entity_id
_entity_poly.type
_entity_poly.pdbx_seq_one_letter_code
_entity_poly.pdbx_strand_id
1 'polypeptide(L)'
;RYAPFELKKMCTFKKAAFAELLQVENTPEETSCSESDHVFKSQLDLQGITVEDSSKKFKFIHLNGAHVPYIYDKDMNIINELDGTYEQSAQATMVGAMDYVEHLRNSEAYDNTVLIVMSDHGYNGSLGQSGEATWMRQCALLLIKGRNEHHDTMQISQAPISFEDLQEAYVRLLDGRRSDEVFDWKEGDVRERRFLRYS
;
A
#
# COMPACT_ATOMS: atom_id res chain seq x y z
N ARG A 1 1.93 -14.47 6.96
CA ARG A 1 3.26 -14.64 7.59
C ARG A 1 3.23 -14.57 9.11
N TYR A 2 2.24 -13.90 9.72
CA TYR A 2 2.21 -13.60 11.16
C TYR A 2 1.17 -14.39 11.95
N ALA A 3 0.37 -15.25 11.31
CA ALA A 3 -0.50 -16.16 12.05
C ALA A 3 0.31 -17.30 12.69
N PRO A 4 -0.03 -17.75 13.92
CA PRO A 4 0.55 -18.93 14.51
C PRO A 4 0.48 -20.13 13.54
N PHE A 5 1.49 -21.00 13.57
CA PHE A 5 1.65 -22.08 12.58
C PHE A 5 0.40 -22.98 12.49
N GLU A 6 -0.29 -23.21 13.59
CA GLU A 6 -1.53 -23.98 13.64
C GLU A 6 -2.69 -23.30 12.91
N LEU A 7 -2.81 -21.97 13.01
CA LEU A 7 -3.80 -21.20 12.25
C LEU A 7 -3.48 -21.15 10.75
N LYS A 8 -2.19 -21.17 10.37
CA LYS A 8 -1.79 -21.24 8.94
C LYS A 8 -2.24 -22.53 8.27
N LYS A 9 -2.32 -23.64 8.99
CA LYS A 9 -2.85 -24.92 8.47
C LYS A 9 -4.36 -24.85 8.21
N MET A 10 -5.09 -24.01 8.92
CA MET A 10 -6.53 -23.81 8.72
C MET A 10 -6.85 -22.81 7.62
N CYS A 11 -5.91 -21.92 7.32
CA CYS A 11 -6.04 -20.90 6.26
C CYS A 11 -5.39 -21.38 4.96
N THR A 12 -5.90 -22.44 4.36
CA THR A 12 -5.64 -22.74 2.95
C THR A 12 -6.45 -21.78 2.08
N PHE A 13 -5.99 -20.53 1.97
CA PHE A 13 -6.52 -19.62 0.97
C PHE A 13 -6.13 -20.13 -0.42
N LYS A 14 -7.08 -20.80 -1.07
CA LYS A 14 -6.96 -21.04 -2.50
C LYS A 14 -7.05 -19.68 -3.19
N LYS A 15 -6.13 -19.39 -4.09
CA LYS A 15 -6.10 -18.16 -4.89
C LYS A 15 -7.47 -17.85 -5.53
N ALA A 16 -8.20 -18.89 -5.93
CA ALA A 16 -9.57 -18.81 -6.46
C ALA A 16 -10.60 -18.31 -5.43
N ALA A 17 -10.53 -18.73 -4.17
CA ALA A 17 -11.48 -18.30 -3.15
C ALA A 17 -11.28 -16.83 -2.74
N PHE A 18 -10.04 -16.31 -2.84
CA PHE A 18 -9.74 -14.90 -2.59
C PHE A 18 -10.23 -14.01 -3.74
N ALA A 19 -10.10 -14.49 -4.99
CA ALA A 19 -10.64 -13.80 -6.17
C ALA A 19 -12.18 -13.74 -6.13
N GLU A 20 -12.82 -14.81 -5.66
CA GLU A 20 -14.29 -14.89 -5.51
C GLU A 20 -14.80 -13.95 -4.40
N LEU A 21 -14.05 -13.79 -3.30
CA LEU A 21 -14.35 -12.86 -2.22
C LEU A 21 -14.22 -11.38 -2.64
N LEU A 22 -13.31 -11.08 -3.57
CA LEU A 22 -13.08 -9.74 -4.07
C LEU A 22 -13.94 -9.38 -5.28
N GLN A 23 -14.79 -10.31 -5.77
CA GLN A 23 -15.56 -10.14 -7.00
C GLN A 23 -14.70 -9.67 -8.19
N VAL A 24 -13.45 -10.15 -8.27
CA VAL A 24 -12.62 -9.90 -9.42
C VAL A 24 -13.20 -10.73 -10.57
N GLU A 25 -13.92 -10.10 -11.45
CA GLU A 25 -14.28 -10.72 -12.72
C GLU A 25 -12.99 -11.16 -13.41
N ASN A 26 -12.90 -12.44 -13.74
CA ASN A 26 -11.80 -12.99 -14.52
C ASN A 26 -11.76 -12.25 -15.85
N THR A 27 -10.87 -11.29 -15.99
CA THR A 27 -10.53 -10.75 -17.30
C THR A 27 -9.77 -11.86 -18.03
N PRO A 28 -10.31 -12.35 -19.18
CA PRO A 28 -9.57 -13.31 -19.98
C PRO A 28 -8.49 -12.55 -20.70
N GLU A 29 -7.29 -12.73 -20.30
CA GLU A 29 -6.04 -12.59 -21.03
C GLU A 29 -4.94 -12.37 -19.99
N GLU A 30 -3.85 -13.10 -20.14
CA GLU A 30 -2.65 -13.00 -19.33
C GLU A 30 -2.01 -11.61 -19.50
N THR A 31 -2.62 -10.60 -18.89
CA THR A 31 -1.90 -9.35 -18.63
C THR A 31 -0.71 -9.75 -17.79
N SER A 32 0.49 -9.48 -18.25
CA SER A 32 1.67 -9.77 -17.45
C SER A 32 1.48 -9.08 -16.09
N CYS A 33 1.87 -9.72 -15.00
CA CYS A 33 1.74 -9.12 -13.66
C CYS A 33 2.34 -7.69 -13.61
N SER A 34 3.28 -7.40 -14.51
CA SER A 34 3.94 -6.11 -14.63
C SER A 34 3.05 -4.99 -15.19
N GLU A 35 2.00 -5.31 -15.97
CA GLU A 35 1.11 -4.30 -16.56
C GLU A 35 -0.16 -4.05 -15.73
N SER A 36 -0.35 -4.80 -14.63
CA SER A 36 -1.56 -4.75 -13.81
C SER A 36 -1.87 -3.36 -13.25
N ASP A 37 -0.85 -2.59 -12.91
CA ASP A 37 -1.01 -1.27 -12.32
C ASP A 37 -1.52 -0.26 -13.36
N HIS A 38 -1.04 -0.34 -14.60
CA HIS A 38 -1.55 0.46 -15.71
C HIS A 38 -3.00 0.11 -16.04
N VAL A 39 -3.35 -1.18 -16.03
CA VAL A 39 -4.74 -1.64 -16.21
C VAL A 39 -5.64 -1.10 -15.10
N PHE A 40 -5.19 -1.19 -13.85
CA PHE A 40 -5.91 -0.63 -12.71
C PHE A 40 -6.19 0.86 -12.89
N LYS A 41 -5.15 1.65 -13.23
CA LYS A 41 -5.30 3.09 -13.49
C LYS A 41 -6.29 3.37 -14.62
N SER A 42 -6.13 2.67 -15.75
CA SER A 42 -7.01 2.85 -16.89
C SER A 42 -8.48 2.52 -16.57
N GLN A 43 -8.72 1.49 -15.79
CA GLN A 43 -10.08 1.14 -15.34
C GLN A 43 -10.63 2.19 -14.37
N LEU A 44 -9.82 2.70 -13.47
CA LEU A 44 -10.20 3.77 -12.56
C LEU A 44 -10.59 5.05 -13.31
N ASP A 45 -9.79 5.44 -14.31
CA ASP A 45 -10.06 6.62 -15.15
C ASP A 45 -11.36 6.48 -15.95
N LEU A 46 -11.66 5.27 -16.42
CA LEU A 46 -12.87 5.00 -17.22
C LEU A 46 -14.15 4.88 -16.38
N GLN A 47 -14.07 4.25 -15.23
CA GLN A 47 -15.24 3.84 -14.45
C GLN A 47 -15.46 4.69 -13.21
N GLY A 48 -14.39 5.32 -12.71
CA GLY A 48 -14.40 6.04 -11.45
C GLY A 48 -14.63 5.13 -10.23
N ILE A 49 -15.11 5.73 -9.14
CA ILE A 49 -15.49 5.02 -7.93
C ILE A 49 -16.99 5.07 -7.74
N THR A 50 -17.63 3.92 -7.62
CA THR A 50 -19.04 3.82 -7.27
C THR A 50 -19.20 3.71 -5.77
N VAL A 51 -20.03 4.58 -5.20
CA VAL A 51 -20.40 4.57 -3.77
C VAL A 51 -21.75 3.85 -3.62
N GLU A 52 -21.79 2.89 -2.73
CA GLU A 52 -23.02 2.17 -2.38
C GLU A 52 -23.35 2.40 -0.90
N ASP A 53 -24.59 2.77 -0.64
CA ASP A 53 -25.06 3.23 0.68
C ASP A 53 -25.26 2.14 1.75
N SER A 54 -25.05 0.88 1.42
CA SER A 54 -25.71 -0.18 2.19
C SER A 54 -24.84 -0.96 3.18
N SER A 55 -23.50 -0.80 3.18
CA SER A 55 -22.66 -1.60 4.09
C SER A 55 -21.24 -1.05 4.27
N LYS A 56 -20.64 -1.36 5.40
CA LYS A 56 -19.19 -1.17 5.60
C LYS A 56 -18.45 -2.04 4.59
N LYS A 57 -17.56 -1.43 3.82
CA LYS A 57 -16.75 -2.14 2.82
C LYS A 57 -15.28 -2.09 3.20
N PHE A 58 -14.60 -3.19 2.97
CA PHE A 58 -13.15 -3.27 2.98
C PHE A 58 -12.68 -3.48 1.55
N LYS A 59 -11.81 -2.60 1.06
CA LYS A 59 -11.20 -2.70 -0.26
C LYS A 59 -9.69 -2.81 -0.09
N PHE A 60 -9.10 -3.85 -0.66
CA PHE A 60 -7.67 -4.05 -0.71
C PHE A 60 -7.20 -3.94 -2.16
N ILE A 61 -6.30 -3.01 -2.42
CA ILE A 61 -5.70 -2.78 -3.74
C ILE A 61 -4.23 -3.10 -3.60
N HIS A 62 -3.74 -4.02 -4.42
CA HIS A 62 -2.33 -4.39 -4.46
C HIS A 62 -1.76 -3.97 -5.81
N LEU A 63 -0.92 -2.95 -5.81
CA LEU A 63 -0.14 -2.54 -6.95
C LEU A 63 1.22 -3.25 -6.92
N ASN A 64 1.74 -3.63 -8.09
CA ASN A 64 3.08 -4.21 -8.20
C ASN A 64 4.16 -3.19 -7.81
N GLY A 65 3.86 -1.95 -8.03
CA GLY A 65 4.69 -0.85 -7.60
C GLY A 65 6.04 -0.80 -8.32
N ALA A 66 7.06 -0.45 -7.56
CA ALA A 66 8.43 -0.34 -8.04
C ALA A 66 9.16 -1.70 -8.06
N HIS A 67 8.45 -2.78 -8.43
CA HIS A 67 9.05 -4.11 -8.66
C HIS A 67 9.64 -4.22 -10.06
N VAL A 68 10.72 -4.97 -10.20
CA VAL A 68 11.31 -5.29 -11.52
C VAL A 68 10.39 -6.19 -12.35
N PRO A 69 10.33 -6.07 -13.67
CA PRO A 69 11.00 -5.07 -14.50
C PRO A 69 10.40 -3.67 -14.36
N TYR A 70 11.22 -2.62 -14.47
CA TYR A 70 10.76 -1.24 -14.40
C TYR A 70 10.23 -0.80 -15.76
N ILE A 71 8.92 -0.91 -15.96
CA ILE A 71 8.25 -0.70 -17.24
C ILE A 71 7.38 0.55 -17.28
N TYR A 72 7.48 1.40 -16.28
CA TYR A 72 6.71 2.63 -16.20
C TYR A 72 7.60 3.87 -16.22
N ASP A 73 7.17 4.89 -16.95
CA ASP A 73 7.65 6.25 -16.74
C ASP A 73 6.97 6.86 -15.48
N LYS A 74 7.36 8.07 -15.11
CA LYS A 74 6.84 8.76 -13.90
C LYS A 74 5.32 9.02 -13.93
N ASP A 75 4.69 8.99 -15.11
CA ASP A 75 3.26 9.25 -15.33
C ASP A 75 2.47 7.93 -15.53
N MET A 76 3.08 6.79 -15.24
CA MET A 76 2.53 5.44 -15.36
C MET A 76 2.24 5.01 -16.82
N ASN A 77 2.90 5.61 -17.80
CA ASN A 77 2.86 5.09 -19.16
C ASN A 77 3.83 3.91 -19.28
N ILE A 78 3.44 2.90 -20.05
CA ILE A 78 4.30 1.73 -20.32
C ILE A 78 5.45 2.15 -21.23
N ILE A 79 6.68 1.84 -20.82
CA ILE A 79 7.91 2.07 -21.57
C ILE A 79 8.70 0.76 -21.70
N ASN A 80 9.76 0.78 -22.51
CA ASN A 80 10.67 -0.35 -22.58
C ASN A 80 11.41 -0.53 -21.24
N GLU A 81 11.55 -1.76 -20.77
CA GLU A 81 12.23 -2.07 -19.51
C GLU A 81 13.70 -1.60 -19.45
N LEU A 82 14.35 -1.45 -20.61
CA LEU A 82 15.73 -0.92 -20.71
C LEU A 82 15.82 0.59 -20.44
N ASP A 83 14.70 1.29 -20.54
CA ASP A 83 14.59 2.74 -20.32
C ASP A 83 14.02 3.08 -18.93
N GLY A 84 13.52 2.07 -18.23
CA GLY A 84 12.88 2.23 -16.93
C GLY A 84 13.88 2.30 -15.77
N THR A 85 13.51 3.08 -14.74
CA THR A 85 14.27 3.16 -13.49
C THR A 85 13.35 2.87 -12.30
N TYR A 86 13.97 2.50 -11.16
CA TYR A 86 13.25 2.34 -9.90
C TYR A 86 12.48 3.60 -9.52
N GLU A 87 13.13 4.75 -9.63
CA GLU A 87 12.57 6.05 -9.24
C GLU A 87 11.34 6.39 -10.09
N GLN A 88 11.38 6.15 -11.39
CA GLN A 88 10.24 6.35 -12.28
C GLN A 88 9.07 5.43 -11.90
N SER A 89 9.35 4.14 -11.68
CA SER A 89 8.31 3.18 -11.29
C SER A 89 7.72 3.48 -9.90
N ALA A 90 8.54 3.95 -8.96
CA ALA A 90 8.05 4.38 -7.66
C ALA A 90 7.15 5.62 -7.76
N GLN A 91 7.53 6.59 -8.59
CA GLN A 91 6.68 7.77 -8.87
C GLN A 91 5.38 7.36 -9.55
N ALA A 92 5.43 6.49 -10.55
CA ALA A 92 4.26 5.96 -11.24
C ALA A 92 3.26 5.31 -10.27
N THR A 93 3.76 4.48 -9.35
CA THR A 93 2.92 3.83 -8.34
C THR A 93 2.23 4.85 -7.44
N MET A 94 2.96 5.89 -7.03
CA MET A 94 2.37 6.98 -6.25
C MET A 94 1.35 7.77 -7.04
N VAL A 95 1.56 7.99 -8.35
CA VAL A 95 0.56 8.60 -9.23
C VAL A 95 -0.72 7.76 -9.23
N GLY A 96 -0.62 6.45 -9.47
CA GLY A 96 -1.80 5.57 -9.45
C GLY A 96 -2.53 5.55 -8.09
N ALA A 97 -1.78 5.55 -6.99
CA ALA A 97 -2.36 5.64 -5.66
C ALA A 97 -3.06 6.99 -5.40
N MET A 98 -2.46 8.09 -5.85
CA MET A 98 -3.02 9.43 -5.70
C MET A 98 -4.22 9.68 -6.61
N ASP A 99 -4.24 9.11 -7.82
CA ASP A 99 -5.41 9.12 -8.69
C ASP A 99 -6.61 8.44 -8.00
N TYR A 100 -6.37 7.30 -7.35
CA TYR A 100 -7.43 6.65 -6.55
C TYR A 100 -7.94 7.54 -5.42
N VAL A 101 -7.03 8.23 -4.72
CA VAL A 101 -7.40 9.19 -3.66
C VAL A 101 -8.23 10.34 -4.23
N GLU A 102 -7.88 10.85 -5.41
CA GLU A 102 -8.61 11.93 -6.06
C GLU A 102 -10.01 11.50 -6.49
N HIS A 103 -10.14 10.31 -7.10
CA HIS A 103 -11.45 9.73 -7.40
C HIS A 103 -12.29 9.54 -6.12
N LEU A 104 -11.65 9.13 -5.02
CA LEU A 104 -12.32 8.98 -3.74
C LEU A 104 -12.76 10.33 -3.17
N ARG A 105 -11.94 11.38 -3.31
CA ARG A 105 -12.28 12.77 -2.89
C ARG A 105 -13.47 13.33 -3.67
N ASN A 106 -13.53 13.00 -4.97
CA ASN A 106 -14.64 13.41 -5.82
C ASN A 106 -15.92 12.60 -5.60
N SER A 107 -15.83 11.56 -4.77
CA SER A 107 -16.96 10.79 -4.28
C SER A 107 -17.36 11.25 -2.87
N GLU A 108 -18.61 11.03 -2.47
CA GLU A 108 -19.10 11.36 -1.13
C GLU A 108 -18.51 10.44 -0.03
N ALA A 109 -17.70 9.44 -0.41
CA ALA A 109 -17.17 8.45 0.51
C ALA A 109 -15.84 8.85 1.19
N TYR A 110 -15.14 9.87 0.69
CA TYR A 110 -13.78 10.20 1.18
C TYR A 110 -13.73 10.43 2.69
N ASP A 111 -14.64 11.24 3.22
CA ASP A 111 -14.66 11.59 4.64
C ASP A 111 -14.95 10.38 5.52
N ASN A 112 -15.84 9.51 5.08
CA ASN A 112 -16.20 8.29 5.81
C ASN A 112 -15.25 7.11 5.56
N THR A 113 -14.14 7.33 4.86
CA THR A 113 -13.15 6.29 4.55
C THR A 113 -11.92 6.41 5.43
N VAL A 114 -11.51 5.30 6.05
CA VAL A 114 -10.14 5.12 6.54
C VAL A 114 -9.29 4.72 5.34
N LEU A 115 -8.27 5.49 5.03
CA LEU A 115 -7.36 5.25 3.92
C LEU A 115 -5.96 4.91 4.45
N ILE A 116 -5.40 3.83 3.96
CA ILE A 116 -4.05 3.39 4.31
C ILE A 116 -3.32 3.05 3.02
N VAL A 117 -2.22 3.76 2.76
CA VAL A 117 -1.30 3.46 1.66
C VAL A 117 0.01 3.01 2.26
N MET A 118 0.48 1.84 1.88
CA MET A 118 1.69 1.27 2.48
C MET A 118 2.46 0.43 1.47
N SER A 119 3.77 0.31 1.69
CA SER A 119 4.60 -0.69 1.02
C SER A 119 4.94 -1.83 1.97
N ASP A 120 5.26 -3.01 1.43
CA ASP A 120 5.69 -4.18 2.19
C ASP A 120 7.14 -4.05 2.68
N HIS A 121 7.97 -3.30 1.96
CA HIS A 121 9.33 -2.93 2.35
C HIS A 121 9.79 -1.67 1.58
N GLY A 122 10.95 -1.16 1.94
CA GLY A 122 11.63 -0.09 1.20
C GLY A 122 12.47 -0.61 0.05
N TYR A 123 13.27 0.27 -0.55
CA TYR A 123 14.11 -0.05 -1.70
C TYR A 123 15.13 -1.15 -1.40
N ASN A 124 15.23 -2.13 -2.30
CA ASN A 124 16.12 -3.30 -2.19
C ASN A 124 17.34 -3.23 -3.12
N GLY A 125 17.55 -2.13 -3.80
CA GLY A 125 18.66 -1.97 -4.74
C GLY A 125 19.96 -1.57 -4.08
N SER A 126 21.07 -1.76 -4.81
CA SER A 126 22.39 -1.29 -4.42
C SER A 126 22.54 0.19 -4.73
N LEU A 127 22.20 1.06 -3.82
CA LEU A 127 22.57 2.46 -3.91
C LEU A 127 24.01 2.61 -3.39
N GLY A 128 25.00 2.26 -4.24
CA GLY A 128 26.40 2.48 -3.93
C GLY A 128 27.05 1.45 -2.99
N GLN A 129 28.37 1.61 -2.80
CA GLN A 129 29.25 0.67 -2.10
C GLN A 129 29.18 0.75 -0.57
N SER A 130 28.35 1.60 0.00
CA SER A 130 28.25 1.81 1.44
C SER A 130 26.99 1.17 1.98
N GLY A 131 27.06 0.17 2.81
CA GLY A 131 26.02 -0.53 3.55
C GLY A 131 24.65 0.12 3.85
N GLU A 132 24.39 1.28 3.29
CA GLU A 132 23.15 2.06 3.38
C GLU A 132 21.93 1.34 2.77
N ALA A 133 22.15 0.51 1.73
CA ALA A 133 21.08 -0.22 1.06
C ALA A 133 20.30 -1.18 2.00
N THR A 134 20.92 -1.63 3.07
CA THR A 134 20.28 -2.61 3.99
C THR A 134 19.23 -1.96 4.88
N TRP A 135 19.43 -0.73 5.33
CA TRP A 135 18.43 -0.04 6.18
C TRP A 135 17.29 0.54 5.36
N MET A 136 17.54 0.97 4.11
CA MET A 136 16.50 1.48 3.22
C MET A 136 15.41 0.43 2.93
N ARG A 137 15.78 -0.85 2.83
CA ARG A 137 14.79 -1.93 2.70
C ARG A 137 13.85 -2.02 3.90
N GLN A 138 14.28 -1.60 5.07
CA GLN A 138 13.49 -1.65 6.30
C GLN A 138 12.58 -0.44 6.46
N CYS A 139 12.78 0.61 5.66
CA CYS A 139 11.97 1.83 5.69
C CYS A 139 10.81 1.71 4.71
N ALA A 140 9.75 1.00 5.12
CA ALA A 140 8.51 0.94 4.34
C ALA A 140 7.75 2.27 4.42
N LEU A 141 7.03 2.59 3.34
CA LEU A 141 6.09 3.70 3.32
C LEU A 141 4.85 3.37 4.15
N LEU A 142 4.33 4.34 4.88
CA LEU A 142 3.03 4.26 5.52
C LEU A 142 2.38 5.65 5.53
N LEU A 143 1.24 5.77 4.83
CA LEU A 143 0.39 6.94 4.84
C LEU A 143 -0.96 6.53 5.42
N ILE A 144 -1.51 7.33 6.33
CA ILE A 144 -2.78 7.03 6.99
C ILE A 144 -3.65 8.28 7.01
N LYS A 145 -4.94 8.07 6.72
CA LYS A 145 -6.00 9.04 6.94
C LYS A 145 -7.15 8.37 7.71
N GLY A 146 -7.52 8.93 8.82
CA GLY A 146 -8.73 8.55 9.57
C GLY A 146 -10.02 9.07 8.95
N ARG A 147 -11.18 8.73 9.54
CA ARG A 147 -12.47 9.28 9.14
C ARG A 147 -12.57 10.74 9.53
N ASN A 148 -13.18 11.55 8.67
CA ASN A 148 -13.38 12.99 8.88
C ASN A 148 -12.09 13.74 9.25
N GLU A 149 -10.96 13.22 8.78
CA GLU A 149 -9.65 13.80 9.07
C GLU A 149 -9.18 14.62 7.88
N HIS A 150 -8.95 15.91 8.15
CA HIS A 150 -8.55 16.90 7.17
C HIS A 150 -7.34 17.67 7.70
N HIS A 151 -6.34 17.82 6.87
CA HIS A 151 -5.14 18.61 7.14
C HIS A 151 -4.79 19.41 5.90
N ASP A 152 -4.37 20.65 6.07
CA ASP A 152 -3.90 21.49 4.97
C ASP A 152 -2.60 20.98 4.38
N THR A 153 -1.80 20.28 5.19
CA THR A 153 -0.53 19.69 4.79
C THR A 153 -0.37 18.30 5.39
N MET A 154 0.42 17.46 4.71
CA MET A 154 0.78 16.14 5.24
C MET A 154 1.57 16.29 6.54
N GLN A 155 1.14 15.61 7.59
CA GLN A 155 1.87 15.52 8.84
C GLN A 155 2.88 14.37 8.75
N ILE A 156 4.13 14.64 9.06
CA ILE A 156 5.21 13.65 9.02
C ILE A 156 5.60 13.32 10.46
N SER A 157 5.68 12.03 10.78
CA SER A 157 6.13 11.54 12.08
C SER A 157 7.37 10.66 11.92
N GLN A 158 8.32 10.85 12.81
CA GLN A 158 9.53 10.02 12.96
C GLN A 158 9.41 9.02 14.11
N ALA A 159 8.18 8.75 14.58
CA ALA A 159 7.94 7.75 15.61
C ALA A 159 8.44 6.37 15.16
N PRO A 160 9.09 5.57 16.04
CA PRO A 160 9.71 4.29 15.69
C PRO A 160 8.68 3.16 15.57
N ILE A 161 7.66 3.32 14.71
CA ILE A 161 6.63 2.33 14.43
C ILE A 161 7.15 1.17 13.57
N SER A 162 6.46 0.04 13.59
CA SER A 162 6.72 -1.13 12.75
C SER A 162 5.43 -1.83 12.35
N PHE A 163 5.52 -2.83 11.48
CA PHE A 163 4.35 -3.63 11.07
C PHE A 163 3.63 -4.33 12.22
N GLU A 164 4.31 -4.58 13.33
CA GLU A 164 3.70 -5.18 14.52
C GLU A 164 2.62 -4.28 15.14
N ASP A 165 2.77 -2.97 14.98
CA ASP A 165 1.86 -1.98 15.56
C ASP A 165 0.60 -1.79 14.71
N LEU A 166 0.63 -2.22 13.43
CA LEU A 166 -0.45 -1.92 12.47
C LEU A 166 -1.78 -2.59 12.85
N GLN A 167 -1.75 -3.79 13.41
CA GLN A 167 -2.97 -4.50 13.76
C GLN A 167 -3.81 -3.69 14.74
N GLU A 168 -3.20 -3.19 15.80
CA GLU A 168 -3.89 -2.38 16.80
C GLU A 168 -4.25 -1.00 16.26
N ALA A 169 -3.36 -0.38 15.48
CA ALA A 169 -3.63 0.90 14.83
C ALA A 169 -4.87 0.81 13.91
N TYR A 170 -5.04 -0.28 13.16
CA TYR A 170 -6.23 -0.48 12.31
C TYR A 170 -7.51 -0.56 13.14
N VAL A 171 -7.50 -1.28 14.25
CA VAL A 171 -8.67 -1.34 15.14
C VAL A 171 -9.02 0.06 15.65
N ARG A 172 -8.03 0.81 16.13
CA ARG A 172 -8.21 2.17 16.64
C ARG A 172 -8.75 3.13 15.56
N LEU A 173 -8.26 3.02 14.32
CA LEU A 173 -8.78 3.79 13.18
C LEU A 173 -10.25 3.46 12.87
N LEU A 174 -10.60 2.18 12.90
CA LEU A 174 -11.97 1.73 12.65
C LEU A 174 -12.92 2.17 13.76
N ASP A 175 -12.42 2.30 14.99
CA ASP A 175 -13.14 2.86 16.15
C ASP A 175 -13.24 4.38 16.11
N GLY A 176 -12.65 5.03 15.09
CA GLY A 176 -12.75 6.46 14.84
C GLY A 176 -11.69 7.33 15.51
N ARG A 177 -10.60 6.74 15.99
CA ARG A 177 -9.45 7.51 16.45
C ARG A 177 -8.75 8.21 15.29
N ARG A 178 -8.11 9.32 15.59
CA ARG A 178 -7.33 10.09 14.62
C ARG A 178 -6.02 9.35 14.27
N SER A 179 -5.50 9.57 13.08
CA SER A 179 -4.27 8.93 12.59
C SER A 179 -3.03 9.21 13.46
N ASP A 180 -2.96 10.38 14.09
CA ASP A 180 -1.88 10.77 15.00
C ASP A 180 -1.96 10.15 16.42
N GLU A 181 -3.08 9.47 16.74
CA GLU A 181 -3.34 8.87 18.04
C GLU A 181 -3.34 7.33 18.04
N VAL A 182 -3.19 6.71 16.88
CA VAL A 182 -3.37 5.25 16.76
C VAL A 182 -2.14 4.45 17.16
N PHE A 183 -0.96 5.08 17.21
CA PHE A 183 0.29 4.44 17.63
C PHE A 183 0.68 4.85 19.05
N ASP A 184 1.16 3.90 19.84
CA ASP A 184 1.67 4.16 21.18
C ASP A 184 3.05 4.81 21.16
N TRP A 185 3.82 4.54 20.10
CA TRP A 185 5.14 5.12 19.89
C TRP A 185 5.06 6.58 19.47
N LYS A 186 5.89 7.40 20.08
CA LYS A 186 5.97 8.84 19.80
C LYS A 186 7.34 9.20 19.22
N GLU A 187 7.41 10.35 18.58
CA GLU A 187 8.66 10.89 18.09
C GLU A 187 9.65 11.14 19.26
N GLY A 188 10.87 10.66 19.10
CA GLY A 188 11.90 10.68 20.14
C GLY A 188 11.95 9.44 21.03
N ASP A 189 10.97 8.55 20.96
CA ASP A 189 11.01 7.27 21.67
C ASP A 189 12.15 6.39 21.12
N VAL A 190 12.78 5.63 22.03
CA VAL A 190 13.81 4.65 21.68
C VAL A 190 13.19 3.26 21.71
N ARG A 191 13.17 2.59 20.56
CA ARG A 191 12.65 1.23 20.44
C ARG A 191 13.77 0.25 20.11
N GLU A 192 13.99 -0.71 20.97
CA GLU A 192 14.87 -1.84 20.67
C GLU A 192 14.24 -2.75 19.61
N ARG A 193 14.95 -3.02 18.53
CA ARG A 193 14.52 -3.90 17.45
C ARG A 193 15.45 -5.08 17.31
N ARG A 194 14.90 -6.29 17.16
CA ARG A 194 15.64 -7.50 16.90
C ARG A 194 15.49 -7.90 15.46
N PHE A 195 16.60 -8.02 14.75
CA PHE A 195 16.64 -8.47 13.36
C PHE A 195 17.19 -9.89 13.29
N LEU A 196 16.49 -10.76 12.55
CA LEU A 196 17.03 -12.06 12.18
C LEU A 196 17.71 -11.90 10.81
N ARG A 197 19.00 -12.15 10.77
CA ARG A 197 19.77 -12.20 9.53
C ARG A 197 19.98 -13.67 9.17
N TYR A 198 19.47 -14.08 8.02
CA TYR A 198 19.81 -15.38 7.44
C TYR A 198 21.07 -15.22 6.60
N SER A 199 22.07 -16.02 6.88
CA SER A 199 23.31 -16.14 6.10
C SER A 199 23.17 -17.27 5.08
#